data_72029b6caef288db902c69eb8333aeba
#
_entry.id   72029b6caef288db902c69eb8333aeba
#
_cell.length_a   1.000
_cell.length_b   1.000
_cell.length_c   1.000
_cell.angle_alpha   90.00
_cell.angle_beta   90.00
_cell.angle_gamma   90.00
#
_symmetry.space_group_name_H-M   'P 1'
#
loop_
_entity.id
_entity.type
_entity.pdbx_description
1 polymer ?
#
loop_
_entity_poly.entity_id
_entity_poly.type
_entity_poly.pdbx_seq_one_letter_code
_entity_poly.pdbx_strand_id
1 'polypeptide(L)'
;MKYLDIIKTQIKEFYSKIKQHSLNNIICIDETSLNSFMIRRKCYEELGKRCVVKTESQEVFKKYTGIFAISSKAVIGYEVYKKGGIDSNRMVDFINKFINGKYKNKLIVLDNASSHRNQLVKDVIKKDNNLLYAVPYQHYTNAIEGYFNVLKSRLQKKKGLTYDELVKNVKDVLDEIPIHIYKNQ
;
A
#
# COMPACT_ATOMS: atom_id res chain seq x y z
N MET A 1 17.25 28.72 -5.71
CA MET A 1 16.46 27.71 -6.44
C MET A 1 15.11 27.59 -5.77
N LYS A 2 14.01 27.81 -6.51
CA LYS A 2 12.65 27.75 -5.93
C LYS A 2 12.32 26.32 -5.55
N TYR A 3 11.59 26.08 -4.47
CA TYR A 3 11.17 24.77 -3.98
C TYR A 3 10.58 23.86 -5.08
N LEU A 4 9.80 24.45 -5.99
CA LEU A 4 9.23 23.76 -7.15
C LEU A 4 10.28 23.20 -8.13
N ASP A 5 11.42 23.86 -8.28
CA ASP A 5 12.47 23.40 -9.20
C ASP A 5 13.21 22.18 -8.64
N ILE A 6 13.37 22.15 -7.30
CA ILE A 6 13.95 20.99 -6.60
C ILE A 6 13.06 19.76 -6.79
N ILE A 7 11.75 19.89 -6.58
CA ILE A 7 10.81 18.79 -6.76
C ILE A 7 10.80 18.29 -8.20
N LYS A 8 10.76 19.20 -9.19
CA LYS A 8 10.80 18.82 -10.59
C LYS A 8 12.06 18.03 -10.95
N THR A 9 13.21 18.43 -10.39
CA THR A 9 14.47 17.71 -10.59
C THR A 9 14.41 16.32 -9.97
N GLN A 10 13.94 16.20 -8.73
CA GLN A 10 13.79 14.91 -8.04
C GLN A 10 12.85 13.96 -8.79
N ILE A 11 11.74 14.48 -9.34
CA ILE A 11 10.80 13.69 -10.16
C ILE A 11 11.48 13.19 -11.43
N LYS A 12 12.22 14.05 -12.14
CA LYS A 12 12.98 13.64 -13.34
C LYS A 12 14.01 12.54 -13.03
N GLU A 13 14.76 12.69 -11.95
CA GLU A 13 15.74 11.70 -11.50
C GLU A 13 15.08 10.38 -11.12
N PHE A 14 13.94 10.44 -10.41
CA PHE A 14 13.18 9.26 -10.04
C PHE A 14 12.73 8.47 -11.28
N TYR A 15 12.08 9.14 -12.24
CA TYR A 15 11.64 8.48 -13.46
C TYR A 15 12.79 8.03 -14.36
N SER A 16 13.93 8.72 -14.37
CA SER A 16 15.13 8.26 -15.06
C SER A 16 15.61 6.92 -14.53
N LYS A 17 15.58 6.72 -13.20
CA LYS A 17 15.94 5.45 -12.56
C LYS A 17 14.90 4.36 -12.83
N ILE A 18 13.61 4.66 -12.70
CA ILE A 18 12.51 3.72 -12.97
C ILE A 18 12.58 3.18 -14.40
N LYS A 19 12.81 4.04 -15.38
CA LYS A 19 12.89 3.67 -16.81
C LYS A 19 14.03 2.71 -17.17
N GLN A 20 15.03 2.57 -16.30
CA GLN A 20 16.11 1.59 -16.48
C GLN A 20 15.68 0.15 -16.14
N HIS A 21 14.50 -0.01 -15.53
CA HIS A 21 13.97 -1.31 -15.13
C HIS A 21 12.69 -1.64 -15.91
N SER A 22 12.52 -2.90 -16.27
CA SER A 22 11.24 -3.38 -16.79
C SER A 22 10.20 -3.40 -15.67
N LEU A 23 8.92 -3.21 -15.99
CA LEU A 23 7.82 -3.25 -15.01
C LEU A 23 7.80 -4.55 -14.20
N ASN A 24 8.20 -5.68 -14.79
CA ASN A 24 8.27 -6.97 -14.10
C ASN A 24 9.38 -7.04 -13.03
N ASN A 25 10.28 -6.06 -13.03
CA ASN A 25 11.40 -5.99 -12.08
C ASN A 25 11.19 -4.93 -11.00
N ILE A 26 10.03 -4.32 -10.94
CA ILE A 26 9.67 -3.31 -9.93
C ILE A 26 8.71 -3.92 -8.91
N ILE A 27 8.99 -3.71 -7.65
CA ILE A 27 8.14 -4.07 -6.51
C ILE A 27 7.92 -2.82 -5.69
N CYS A 28 6.68 -2.41 -5.51
CA CYS A 28 6.31 -1.29 -4.65
C CYS A 28 5.81 -1.81 -3.31
N ILE A 29 6.31 -1.25 -2.22
CA ILE A 29 5.88 -1.59 -0.85
C ILE A 29 5.45 -0.32 -0.15
N ASP A 30 4.33 -0.38 0.55
CA ASP A 30 3.84 0.72 1.35
C ASP A 30 2.78 0.27 2.36
N GLU A 31 2.43 1.16 3.31
CA GLU A 31 1.40 0.93 4.28
C GLU A 31 0.12 1.70 3.98
N THR A 32 -0.98 1.14 4.40
CA THR A 32 -2.26 1.83 4.36
C THR A 32 -3.11 1.56 5.58
N SER A 33 -3.85 2.58 6.00
CA SER A 33 -4.84 2.43 7.06
C SER A 33 -6.08 1.72 6.52
N LEU A 34 -6.54 0.70 7.24
CA LEU A 34 -7.73 -0.06 6.98
C LEU A 34 -8.69 0.05 8.16
N ASN A 35 -9.96 0.23 7.90
CA ASN A 35 -11.00 0.22 8.93
C ASN A 35 -11.79 -1.09 8.80
N SER A 36 -12.23 -1.66 9.93
CA SER A 36 -13.11 -2.84 9.91
C SER A 36 -14.40 -2.57 9.15
N PHE A 37 -14.89 -1.35 9.25
CA PHE A 37 -16.06 -0.88 8.51
C PHE A 37 -15.69 0.35 7.67
N MET A 38 -15.62 0.17 6.37
CA MET A 38 -15.39 1.27 5.43
C MET A 38 -16.71 1.83 4.93
N ILE A 39 -17.19 2.91 5.57
CA ILE A 39 -18.45 3.56 5.20
C ILE A 39 -18.30 4.25 3.85
N ARG A 40 -19.27 4.05 2.96
CA ARG A 40 -19.39 4.86 1.74
C ARG A 40 -19.72 6.29 2.14
N ARG A 41 -19.04 7.27 1.56
CA ARG A 41 -19.30 8.69 1.80
C ARG A 41 -20.59 9.18 1.15
N LYS A 42 -21.18 8.40 0.23
CA LYS A 42 -22.40 8.74 -0.51
C LYS A 42 -23.37 7.58 -0.42
N CYS A 43 -24.62 7.86 -0.19
CA CYS A 43 -25.73 6.93 -0.22
C CYS A 43 -26.93 7.59 -0.86
N TYR A 44 -27.89 6.78 -1.29
CA TYR A 44 -29.19 7.25 -1.78
C TYR A 44 -30.23 7.02 -0.70
N GLU A 45 -31.06 8.03 -0.43
CA GLU A 45 -32.17 7.97 0.51
C GLU A 45 -33.31 8.80 -0.06
N GLU A 46 -34.51 8.61 0.44
CA GLU A 46 -35.66 9.44 0.06
C GLU A 46 -35.41 10.91 0.38
N LEU A 47 -35.95 11.79 -0.45
CA LEU A 47 -35.80 13.23 -0.29
C LEU A 47 -36.28 13.65 1.13
N GLY A 48 -35.40 14.36 1.86
CA GLY A 48 -35.68 14.82 3.23
C GLY A 48 -35.31 13.81 4.31
N LYS A 49 -34.89 12.59 4.00
CA LYS A 49 -34.40 11.63 4.97
C LYS A 49 -32.85 11.62 5.01
N ARG A 50 -32.30 11.43 6.22
CA ARG A 50 -30.86 11.30 6.42
C ARG A 50 -30.47 9.85 6.24
N CYS A 51 -29.50 9.59 5.36
CA CYS A 51 -28.90 8.26 5.25
C CYS A 51 -28.12 7.91 6.52
N VAL A 52 -28.58 6.89 7.24
CA VAL A 52 -27.98 6.45 8.50
C VAL A 52 -27.68 4.96 8.42
N VAL A 53 -26.42 4.59 8.66
CA VAL A 53 -26.03 3.19 8.88
C VAL A 53 -25.99 2.96 10.38
N LYS A 54 -26.92 2.17 10.88
CA LYS A 54 -26.93 1.73 12.29
C LYS A 54 -26.01 0.54 12.45
N THR A 55 -25.18 0.54 13.48
CA THR A 55 -24.32 -0.57 13.86
C THR A 55 -24.26 -0.69 15.37
N GLU A 56 -24.28 -1.91 15.87
CA GLU A 56 -24.13 -2.23 17.29
C GLU A 56 -22.66 -2.51 17.67
N SER A 57 -21.78 -2.63 16.68
CA SER A 57 -20.38 -2.94 16.93
C SER A 57 -19.56 -1.71 17.31
N GLN A 58 -18.89 -1.77 18.45
CA GLN A 58 -17.90 -0.76 18.86
C GLN A 58 -16.60 -0.81 18.03
N GLU A 59 -16.37 -1.86 17.25
CA GLU A 59 -15.19 -2.04 16.42
C GLU A 59 -15.20 -1.25 15.10
N VAL A 60 -16.34 -0.65 14.76
CA VAL A 60 -16.56 0.10 13.51
C VAL A 60 -15.54 1.23 13.30
N PHE A 61 -15.09 1.84 14.38
CA PHE A 61 -14.14 2.96 14.34
C PHE A 61 -12.68 2.54 14.52
N LYS A 62 -12.40 1.24 14.69
CA LYS A 62 -11.02 0.77 14.85
C LYS A 62 -10.28 0.85 13.54
N LYS A 63 -9.10 1.45 13.61
CA LYS A 63 -8.14 1.51 12.50
C LYS A 63 -7.08 0.43 12.67
N TYR A 64 -6.78 -0.23 11.60
CA TYR A 64 -5.73 -1.24 11.47
C TYR A 64 -4.70 -0.76 10.44
N THR A 65 -3.49 -1.25 10.54
CA THR A 65 -2.44 -0.92 9.57
C THR A 65 -2.18 -2.14 8.70
N GLY A 66 -2.32 -1.99 7.39
CA GLY A 66 -1.93 -3.00 6.41
C GLY A 66 -0.64 -2.60 5.71
N ILE A 67 0.31 -3.51 5.59
CA ILE A 67 1.48 -3.40 4.72
C ILE A 67 1.30 -4.31 3.52
N PHE A 68 1.64 -3.81 2.35
CA PHE A 68 1.46 -4.52 1.07
C PHE A 68 2.70 -4.39 0.21
N ALA A 69 3.00 -5.44 -0.55
CA ALA A 69 3.97 -5.42 -1.63
C ALA A 69 3.28 -5.84 -2.93
N ILE A 70 3.40 -5.03 -3.97
CA ILE A 70 2.83 -5.32 -5.28
C ILE A 70 3.90 -5.33 -6.37
N SER A 71 3.64 -6.10 -7.41
CA SER A 71 4.35 -6.06 -8.69
C SER A 71 3.36 -5.72 -9.80
N SER A 72 3.84 -5.59 -11.04
CA SER A 72 2.98 -5.42 -12.21
C SER A 72 2.06 -6.61 -12.52
N LYS A 73 2.15 -7.70 -11.76
CA LYS A 73 1.38 -8.94 -12.02
C LYS A 73 0.43 -9.29 -10.89
N ALA A 74 0.80 -9.02 -9.65
CA ALA A 74 0.05 -9.46 -8.47
C ALA A 74 0.53 -8.76 -7.19
N VAL A 75 -0.26 -8.95 -6.13
CA VAL A 75 0.23 -8.76 -4.75
C VAL A 75 1.25 -9.84 -4.44
N ILE A 76 2.44 -9.43 -4.02
CA ILE A 76 3.54 -10.32 -3.62
C ILE A 76 3.33 -10.79 -2.18
N GLY A 77 2.86 -9.90 -1.33
CA GLY A 77 2.59 -10.19 0.07
C GLY A 77 1.84 -9.07 0.74
N TYR A 78 1.18 -9.41 1.82
CA TYR A 78 0.51 -8.44 2.69
C TYR A 78 0.42 -8.95 4.12
N GLU A 79 0.35 -8.02 5.06
CA GLU A 79 0.03 -8.28 6.46
C GLU A 79 -0.87 -7.17 7.00
N VAL A 80 -1.76 -7.53 7.94
CA VAL A 80 -2.64 -6.57 8.62
C VAL A 80 -2.39 -6.66 10.12
N TYR A 81 -2.11 -5.54 10.75
CA TYR A 81 -1.78 -5.46 12.18
C TYR A 81 -2.93 -4.85 12.98
N LYS A 82 -3.30 -5.50 14.08
CA LYS A 82 -4.36 -5.02 15.00
C LYS A 82 -3.99 -3.73 15.71
N LYS A 83 -2.71 -3.52 16.00
CA LYS A 83 -2.23 -2.37 16.79
C LYS A 83 -0.87 -1.90 16.29
N GLY A 84 -0.65 -0.58 16.39
CA GLY A 84 0.60 0.07 16.03
C GLY A 84 0.76 0.28 14.52
N GLY A 85 1.70 1.16 14.18
CA GLY A 85 2.16 1.37 12.81
C GLY A 85 3.23 0.36 12.40
N ILE A 86 3.80 0.54 11.22
CA ILE A 86 4.92 -0.23 10.73
C ILE A 86 6.22 0.48 11.16
N ASP A 87 6.94 -0.15 12.07
CA ASP A 87 8.29 0.24 12.42
C ASP A 87 9.33 -0.48 11.54
N SER A 88 10.58 -0.15 11.74
CA SER A 88 11.68 -0.74 10.94
C SER A 88 11.78 -2.25 11.12
N ASN A 89 11.46 -2.80 12.28
CA ASN A 89 11.53 -4.25 12.54
C ASN A 89 10.42 -4.98 11.78
N ARG A 90 9.17 -4.50 11.87
CA ARG A 90 8.05 -5.04 11.09
C ARG A 90 8.30 -4.96 9.57
N MET A 91 8.92 -3.88 9.11
CA MET A 91 9.32 -3.75 7.71
C MET A 91 10.37 -4.79 7.32
N VAL A 92 11.39 -5.01 8.14
CA VAL A 92 12.42 -6.04 7.94
C VAL A 92 11.81 -7.44 7.91
N ASP A 93 10.94 -7.77 8.87
CA ASP A 93 10.23 -9.05 8.92
C ASP A 93 9.38 -9.28 7.67
N PHE A 94 8.66 -8.26 7.25
CA PHE A 94 7.85 -8.30 6.03
C PHE A 94 8.70 -8.57 4.77
N ILE A 95 9.81 -7.85 4.60
CA ILE A 95 10.74 -8.03 3.48
C ILE A 95 11.35 -9.43 3.50
N ASN A 96 11.78 -9.91 4.65
CA ASN A 96 12.33 -11.26 4.78
C ASN A 96 11.29 -12.33 4.45
N LYS A 97 10.05 -12.16 4.88
CA LYS A 97 8.97 -13.12 4.66
C LYS A 97 8.51 -13.22 3.22
N PHE A 98 8.39 -12.09 2.53
CA PHE A 98 7.74 -12.04 1.22
C PHE A 98 8.67 -11.80 0.05
N ILE A 99 9.84 -11.20 0.25
CA ILE A 99 10.74 -10.76 -0.82
C ILE A 99 12.05 -11.52 -0.83
N ASN A 100 12.79 -11.51 0.28
CA ASN A 100 14.10 -12.13 0.35
C ASN A 100 14.05 -13.63 0.07
N GLY A 101 15.02 -14.12 -0.70
CA GLY A 101 15.10 -15.51 -1.12
C GLY A 101 14.13 -15.88 -2.27
N LYS A 102 13.09 -15.06 -2.53
CA LYS A 102 12.10 -15.30 -3.59
C LYS A 102 12.30 -14.39 -4.81
N TYR A 103 12.72 -13.15 -4.57
CA TYR A 103 12.91 -12.14 -5.60
C TYR A 103 14.32 -11.57 -5.51
N LYS A 104 15.06 -11.62 -6.62
CA LYS A 104 16.43 -11.10 -6.73
C LYS A 104 16.53 -10.12 -7.90
N ASN A 105 17.44 -9.17 -7.78
CA ASN A 105 17.71 -8.14 -8.80
C ASN A 105 16.46 -7.30 -9.13
N LYS A 106 15.56 -7.12 -8.16
CA LYS A 106 14.40 -6.26 -8.31
C LYS A 106 14.71 -4.84 -7.84
N LEU A 107 13.97 -3.87 -8.36
CA LEU A 107 13.91 -2.52 -7.83
C LEU A 107 12.77 -2.46 -6.81
N ILE A 108 13.12 -2.30 -5.54
CA ILE A 108 12.15 -2.11 -4.47
C ILE A 108 11.91 -0.61 -4.31
N VAL A 109 10.66 -0.20 -4.49
CA VAL A 109 10.22 1.18 -4.31
C VAL A 109 9.52 1.30 -2.96
N LEU A 110 10.00 2.21 -2.12
CA LEU A 110 9.42 2.57 -0.82
C LEU A 110 9.09 4.05 -0.80
N ASP A 111 8.17 4.46 0.05
CA ASP A 111 8.04 5.87 0.38
C ASP A 111 9.22 6.37 1.24
N ASN A 112 9.24 7.65 1.53
CA ASN A 112 10.35 8.31 2.23
C ASN A 112 10.15 8.42 3.74
N ALA A 113 9.33 7.54 4.36
CA ALA A 113 9.11 7.53 5.80
C ALA A 113 10.40 7.26 6.59
N SER A 114 10.47 7.76 7.81
CA SER A 114 11.65 7.59 8.67
C SER A 114 11.94 6.11 8.99
N SER A 115 10.90 5.30 9.20
CA SER A 115 10.99 3.85 9.40
C SER A 115 11.64 3.14 8.20
N HIS A 116 11.30 3.56 6.97
CA HIS A 116 11.84 2.98 5.74
C HIS A 116 13.28 3.40 5.45
N ARG A 117 13.70 4.55 5.95
CA ARG A 117 15.08 5.03 5.80
C ARG A 117 16.06 4.46 6.81
N ASN A 118 15.59 3.63 7.74
CA ASN A 118 16.44 2.95 8.70
C ASN A 118 17.48 2.08 8.00
N GLN A 119 18.69 2.02 8.56
CA GLN A 119 19.81 1.26 7.99
C GLN A 119 19.49 -0.23 7.89
N LEU A 120 18.79 -0.80 8.88
CA LEU A 120 18.38 -2.21 8.87
C LEU A 120 17.53 -2.55 7.64
N VAL A 121 16.56 -1.68 7.29
CA VAL A 121 15.69 -1.88 6.12
C VAL A 121 16.51 -1.80 4.83
N LYS A 122 17.43 -0.83 4.75
CA LYS A 122 18.33 -0.69 3.59
C LYS A 122 19.19 -1.91 3.39
N ASP A 123 19.80 -2.41 4.44
CA ASP A 123 20.73 -3.55 4.38
C ASP A 123 20.01 -4.83 3.96
N VAL A 124 18.81 -5.06 4.52
CA VAL A 124 17.98 -6.21 4.18
C VAL A 124 17.55 -6.20 2.72
N ILE A 125 17.16 -5.04 2.16
CA ILE A 125 16.79 -4.92 0.75
C ILE A 125 18.01 -5.08 -0.15
N LYS A 126 19.10 -4.37 0.16
CA LYS A 126 20.30 -4.32 -0.68
C LYS A 126 21.08 -5.62 -0.75
N LYS A 127 20.75 -6.59 0.10
CA LYS A 127 21.35 -7.92 0.04
C LYS A 127 21.13 -8.60 -1.30
N ASP A 128 19.93 -8.51 -1.88
CA ASP A 128 19.55 -9.19 -3.12
C ASP A 128 18.89 -8.26 -4.15
N ASN A 129 18.55 -7.02 -3.77
CA ASN A 129 17.71 -6.12 -4.56
C ASN A 129 18.24 -4.68 -4.55
N ASN A 130 17.73 -3.84 -5.44
CA ASN A 130 17.99 -2.42 -5.47
C ASN A 130 16.89 -1.64 -4.75
N LEU A 131 17.24 -0.52 -4.12
CA LEU A 131 16.29 0.32 -3.39
C LEU A 131 16.17 1.68 -4.05
N LEU A 132 14.95 2.14 -4.25
CA LEU A 132 14.61 3.48 -4.69
C LEU A 132 13.52 4.06 -3.79
N TYR A 133 13.72 5.29 -3.32
CA TYR A 133 12.69 6.01 -2.58
C TYR A 133 11.83 6.85 -3.51
N ALA A 134 10.52 6.83 -3.31
CA ALA A 134 9.57 7.73 -3.93
C ALA A 134 9.91 9.20 -3.60
N VAL A 135 9.50 10.12 -4.43
CA VAL A 135 9.74 11.54 -4.21
C VAL A 135 8.86 12.03 -3.05
N PRO A 136 9.43 12.73 -2.05
CA PRO A 136 8.68 13.20 -0.90
C PRO A 136 7.45 14.01 -1.30
N TYR A 137 6.32 13.72 -0.66
CA TYR A 137 5.02 14.38 -0.89
C TYR A 137 4.46 14.24 -2.32
N GLN A 138 5.00 13.32 -3.13
CA GLN A 138 4.55 13.05 -4.49
C GLN A 138 3.99 11.63 -4.57
N HIS A 139 2.77 11.43 -4.10
CA HIS A 139 2.11 10.12 -4.00
C HIS A 139 2.09 9.34 -5.32
N TYR A 140 1.98 10.06 -6.46
CA TYR A 140 1.98 9.43 -7.79
C TYR A 140 3.35 8.81 -8.19
N THR A 141 4.41 9.05 -7.44
CA THR A 141 5.69 8.37 -7.65
C THR A 141 5.75 6.98 -6.98
N ASN A 142 4.75 6.61 -6.19
CA ASN A 142 4.60 5.27 -5.66
C ASN A 142 3.33 4.62 -6.22
N ALA A 143 3.49 3.72 -7.17
CA ALA A 143 2.38 3.07 -7.88
C ALA A 143 1.38 2.35 -6.96
N ILE A 144 1.80 1.91 -5.77
CA ILE A 144 0.94 1.22 -4.80
C ILE A 144 -0.20 2.11 -4.27
N GLU A 145 -0.05 3.43 -4.31
CA GLU A 145 -1.11 4.35 -3.88
C GLU A 145 -2.37 4.26 -4.75
N GLY A 146 -2.19 4.15 -6.06
CA GLY A 146 -3.29 3.87 -6.98
C GLY A 146 -3.95 2.52 -6.69
N TYR A 147 -3.15 1.50 -6.40
CA TYR A 147 -3.64 0.20 -5.98
C TYR A 147 -4.45 0.27 -4.68
N PHE A 148 -4.03 1.03 -3.68
CA PHE A 148 -4.77 1.22 -2.44
C PHE A 148 -6.15 1.85 -2.66
N ASN A 149 -6.29 2.73 -3.64
CA ASN A 149 -7.59 3.29 -4.00
C ASN A 149 -8.55 2.19 -4.51
N VAL A 150 -8.06 1.28 -5.34
CA VAL A 150 -8.85 0.14 -5.83
C VAL A 150 -9.19 -0.82 -4.69
N LEU A 151 -8.22 -1.20 -3.87
CA LEU A 151 -8.40 -2.07 -2.72
C LEU A 151 -9.48 -1.51 -1.77
N LYS A 152 -9.33 -0.27 -1.35
CA LYS A 152 -10.28 0.40 -0.44
C LYS A 152 -11.67 0.53 -1.04
N SER A 153 -11.78 0.86 -2.32
CA SER A 153 -13.07 0.94 -3.02
C SER A 153 -13.81 -0.39 -3.05
N ARG A 154 -13.09 -1.50 -3.19
CA ARG A 154 -13.67 -2.85 -3.15
C ARG A 154 -14.03 -3.27 -1.73
N LEU A 155 -13.17 -3.01 -0.76
CA LEU A 155 -13.45 -3.27 0.66
C LEU A 155 -14.68 -2.53 1.16
N GLN A 156 -14.97 -1.32 0.65
CA GLN A 156 -16.20 -0.58 0.97
C GLN A 156 -17.48 -1.30 0.53
N LYS A 157 -17.41 -2.26 -0.38
CA LYS A 157 -18.55 -3.07 -0.82
C LYS A 157 -18.75 -4.32 0.04
N LYS A 158 -17.75 -4.71 0.81
CA LYS A 158 -17.81 -5.88 1.70
C LYS A 158 -18.42 -5.46 3.06
N LYS A 159 -19.14 -6.38 3.67
CA LYS A 159 -19.62 -6.23 5.04
C LYS A 159 -18.57 -6.84 5.97
N GLY A 160 -18.28 -6.17 7.07
CA GLY A 160 -17.38 -6.67 8.10
C GLY A 160 -17.29 -5.66 9.23
N LEU A 161 -17.36 -6.14 10.48
CA LEU A 161 -17.36 -5.31 11.66
C LEU A 161 -16.20 -5.67 12.60
N THR A 162 -15.59 -6.82 12.38
CA THR A 162 -14.49 -7.35 13.21
C THR A 162 -13.16 -7.36 12.45
N TYR A 163 -12.07 -7.52 13.18
CA TYR A 163 -10.75 -7.67 12.59
C TYR A 163 -10.65 -8.90 11.68
N ASP A 164 -11.20 -10.03 12.13
CA ASP A 164 -11.07 -11.30 11.39
C ASP A 164 -11.87 -11.24 10.08
N GLU A 165 -13.05 -10.59 10.11
CA GLU A 165 -13.83 -10.30 8.90
C GLU A 165 -13.08 -9.34 7.96
N LEU A 166 -12.40 -8.31 8.50
CA LEU A 166 -11.57 -7.43 7.68
C LEU A 166 -10.44 -8.19 6.98
N VAL A 167 -9.71 -9.03 7.72
CA VAL A 167 -8.60 -9.83 7.15
C VAL A 167 -9.12 -10.78 6.07
N LYS A 168 -10.27 -11.43 6.30
CA LYS A 168 -10.94 -12.26 5.31
C LYS A 168 -11.33 -11.43 4.07
N ASN A 169 -11.99 -10.29 4.27
CA ASN A 169 -12.40 -9.41 3.18
C ASN A 169 -11.20 -8.88 2.38
N VAL A 170 -10.08 -8.57 3.03
CA VAL A 170 -8.85 -8.19 2.35
C VAL A 170 -8.40 -9.32 1.44
N LYS A 171 -8.32 -10.55 1.94
CA LYS A 171 -7.94 -11.73 1.14
C LYS A 171 -8.86 -11.89 -0.07
N ASP A 172 -10.18 -11.92 0.15
CA ASP A 172 -11.17 -12.09 -0.92
C ASP A 172 -11.05 -11.00 -1.99
N VAL A 173 -10.84 -9.74 -1.57
CA VAL A 173 -10.66 -8.62 -2.51
C VAL A 173 -9.36 -8.73 -3.29
N LEU A 174 -8.27 -9.20 -2.68
CA LEU A 174 -7.00 -9.40 -3.36
C LEU A 174 -7.13 -10.46 -4.47
N ASP A 175 -7.88 -11.53 -4.20
CA ASP A 175 -8.16 -12.59 -5.18
C ASP A 175 -9.07 -12.10 -6.33
N GLU A 176 -9.91 -11.09 -6.09
CA GLU A 176 -10.82 -10.49 -7.08
C GLU A 176 -10.18 -9.40 -7.95
N ILE A 177 -9.01 -8.84 -7.60
CA ILE A 177 -8.39 -7.75 -8.35
C ILE A 177 -7.75 -8.27 -9.63
N PRO A 178 -8.22 -7.82 -10.82
CA PRO A 178 -7.70 -8.32 -12.10
C PRO A 178 -6.26 -7.85 -12.37
N ILE A 179 -5.48 -8.64 -13.09
CA ILE A 179 -4.07 -8.39 -13.41
C ILE A 179 -3.85 -7.03 -14.10
N HIS A 180 -4.77 -6.57 -14.94
CA HIS A 180 -4.60 -5.29 -15.64
C HIS A 180 -4.53 -4.09 -14.71
N ILE A 181 -5.13 -4.17 -13.50
CA ILE A 181 -5.05 -3.11 -12.49
C ILE A 181 -3.61 -2.91 -12.03
N TYR A 182 -2.83 -3.97 -11.89
CA TYR A 182 -1.42 -3.89 -11.47
C TYR A 182 -0.49 -3.27 -12.53
N LYS A 183 -0.88 -3.30 -13.80
CA LYS A 183 -0.08 -2.74 -14.91
C LYS A 183 -0.31 -1.25 -15.14
N ASN A 184 -1.44 -0.75 -14.69
CA ASN A 184 -1.88 0.63 -14.95
C ASN A 184 -1.61 1.59 -13.76
N GLN A 185 -0.79 1.18 -12.80
CA GLN A 185 -0.44 1.99 -11.62
C GLN A 185 0.88 2.78 -11.81
#